data_33fadf821961ce3cc1b5a6ad5add863f
#
_entry.id   33fadf821961ce3cc1b5a6ad5add863f
#
_cell.length_a   1.000
_cell.length_b   1.000
_cell.length_c   1.000
_cell.angle_alpha   90.00
_cell.angle_beta   90.00
_cell.angle_gamma   90.00
#
_symmetry.space_group_name_H-M   'P 1'
#
loop_
_entity.id
_entity.type
_entity.pdbx_description
1 polymer ?
#
loop_
_entity_poly.entity_id
_entity_poly.type
_entity_poly.pdbx_seq_one_letter_code
_entity_poly.pdbx_strand_id
1 'polypeptide(L)'
;MLLSWGGLIISLPMLWQEHEEPYDFARFTSFGIIELLKSNGFEIENIVKDTGAIEAIAVTLNVYIVSNLTPPIRGVGRIVALAICFPIQLMAIILQKILPDNGKLYLNLVVRAKKIAPYSQQ
;
A
#
# COMPACT_ATOMS: atom_id res chain seq x y z
N MET A 1 -11.98 -18.19 10.91
CA MET A 1 -12.12 -19.57 10.38
C MET A 1 -12.72 -19.45 8.99
N LEU A 2 -11.88 -19.52 7.94
CA LEU A 2 -12.36 -19.47 6.56
C LEU A 2 -12.89 -20.84 6.18
N LEU A 3 -14.13 -20.89 5.74
CA LEU A 3 -14.73 -22.10 5.19
C LEU A 3 -13.91 -22.57 3.98
N SER A 4 -13.90 -23.87 3.70
CA SER A 4 -13.10 -24.51 2.65
C SER A 4 -13.26 -23.97 1.21
N TRP A 5 -14.07 -22.97 1.02
CA TRP A 5 -14.36 -22.27 -0.25
C TRP A 5 -14.27 -20.74 -0.12
N GLY A 6 -13.54 -20.24 0.86
CA GLY A 6 -13.45 -18.81 1.15
C GLY A 6 -12.51 -18.05 0.22
N GLY A 7 -12.95 -16.91 -0.30
CA GLY A 7 -12.10 -15.90 -0.91
C GLY A 7 -11.44 -15.03 0.17
N LEU A 8 -10.18 -14.63 -0.06
CA LEU A 8 -9.41 -13.70 0.76
C LEU A 8 -9.10 -12.46 -0.08
N ILE A 9 -9.41 -11.28 0.47
CA ILE A 9 -8.94 -10.02 -0.08
C ILE A 9 -8.15 -9.32 1.03
N ILE A 10 -6.90 -8.98 0.74
CA ILE A 10 -6.03 -8.25 1.66
C ILE A 10 -5.42 -7.05 0.95
N SER A 11 -5.30 -5.96 1.71
CA SER A 11 -4.55 -4.77 1.28
C SER A 11 -3.38 -4.56 2.24
N LEU A 12 -2.19 -4.39 1.68
CA LEU A 12 -0.95 -4.28 2.44
C LEU A 12 -0.16 -3.07 1.97
N PRO A 13 0.30 -2.21 2.87
CA PRO A 13 1.21 -1.14 2.50
C PRO A 13 2.61 -1.69 2.22
N MET A 14 3.24 -1.20 1.15
CA MET A 14 4.65 -1.40 0.90
C MET A 14 5.47 -0.21 1.39
N LEU A 15 5.00 1.00 1.09
CA LEU A 15 5.69 2.24 1.39
C LEU A 15 4.82 3.11 2.31
N TRP A 16 5.01 2.96 3.64
CA TRP A 16 4.29 3.71 4.65
C TRP A 16 5.12 3.84 5.92
N GLN A 17 4.89 4.90 6.71
CA GLN A 17 5.48 5.02 8.05
C GLN A 17 4.98 3.91 8.98
N GLU A 18 5.74 3.58 10.01
CA GLU A 18 5.27 2.68 11.07
C GLU A 18 4.01 3.26 11.73
N HIS A 19 3.00 2.44 11.90
CA HIS A 19 1.74 2.78 12.54
C HIS A 19 1.20 1.55 13.26
N GLU A 20 0.20 1.72 14.12
CA GLU A 20 -0.35 0.62 14.94
C GLU A 20 0.71 -0.04 15.85
N GLU A 21 1.65 0.75 16.34
CA GLU A 21 2.68 0.26 17.28
C GLU A 21 2.05 -0.44 18.50
N PRO A 22 2.61 -1.57 18.94
CA PRO A 22 3.79 -2.30 18.46
C PRO A 22 3.49 -3.42 17.47
N TYR A 23 2.35 -3.42 16.77
CA TYR A 23 1.84 -4.56 15.99
C TYR A 23 2.14 -4.47 14.48
N ASP A 24 2.86 -3.46 14.03
CA ASP A 24 3.27 -3.29 12.63
C ASP A 24 4.53 -4.13 12.32
N PHE A 25 4.34 -5.46 12.22
CA PHE A 25 5.44 -6.41 12.20
C PHE A 25 6.10 -6.63 10.83
N ALA A 26 5.42 -6.32 9.72
CA ALA A 26 5.97 -6.65 8.40
C ALA A 26 5.45 -5.76 7.27
N ARG A 27 6.32 -5.54 6.29
CA ARG A 27 6.00 -4.99 4.97
C ARG A 27 6.26 -6.06 3.93
N PHE A 28 5.32 -6.24 3.02
CA PHE A 28 5.44 -7.29 2.01
C PHE A 28 5.61 -6.70 0.61
N THR A 29 6.60 -7.21 -0.12
CA THR A 29 6.63 -7.07 -1.57
C THR A 29 5.58 -7.98 -2.21
N SER A 30 5.25 -7.74 -3.48
CA SER A 30 4.35 -8.64 -4.21
C SER A 30 4.84 -10.10 -4.21
N PHE A 31 6.14 -10.31 -4.32
CA PHE A 31 6.72 -11.66 -4.27
C PHE A 31 6.59 -12.31 -2.89
N GLY A 32 6.87 -11.55 -1.82
CA GLY A 32 6.79 -12.07 -0.45
C GLY A 32 5.37 -12.50 -0.06
N ILE A 33 4.35 -11.70 -0.40
CA ILE A 33 2.97 -12.05 -0.09
C ILE A 33 2.47 -13.23 -0.94
N ILE A 34 2.87 -13.32 -2.22
CA ILE A 34 2.55 -14.45 -3.09
C ILE A 34 3.07 -15.76 -2.47
N GLU A 35 4.34 -15.76 -2.07
CA GLU A 35 4.96 -16.94 -1.46
C GLU A 35 4.29 -17.32 -0.14
N LEU A 36 4.02 -16.33 0.71
CA LEU A 36 3.32 -16.55 1.98
C LEU A 36 1.93 -17.16 1.77
N LEU A 37 1.16 -16.65 0.82
CA LEU A 37 -0.19 -17.15 0.55
C LEU A 37 -0.16 -18.54 -0.07
N LYS A 38 0.74 -18.78 -1.03
CA LYS A 38 0.89 -20.11 -1.65
C LYS A 38 1.30 -21.17 -0.65
N SER A 39 2.27 -20.88 0.23
CA SER A 39 2.72 -21.82 1.26
C SER A 39 1.63 -22.13 2.30
N ASN A 40 0.62 -21.27 2.42
CA ASN A 40 -0.55 -21.48 3.27
C ASN A 40 -1.79 -22.04 2.53
N GLY A 41 -1.62 -22.55 1.30
CA GLY A 41 -2.67 -23.20 0.54
C GLY A 41 -3.70 -22.25 -0.07
N PHE A 42 -3.25 -21.07 -0.50
CA PHE A 42 -4.04 -20.13 -1.27
C PHE A 42 -3.55 -20.05 -2.71
N GLU A 43 -4.47 -19.97 -3.64
CA GLU A 43 -4.23 -19.64 -5.04
C GLU A 43 -4.49 -18.16 -5.26
N ILE A 44 -3.56 -17.48 -5.92
CA ILE A 44 -3.68 -16.06 -6.21
C ILE A 44 -4.54 -15.86 -7.45
N GLU A 45 -5.66 -15.17 -7.29
CA GLU A 45 -6.56 -14.84 -8.39
C GLU A 45 -6.19 -13.51 -9.07
N ASN A 46 -5.82 -12.51 -8.28
CA ASN A 46 -5.47 -11.20 -8.80
C ASN A 46 -4.55 -10.44 -7.83
N ILE A 47 -3.67 -9.62 -8.40
CA ILE A 47 -2.81 -8.69 -7.67
C ILE A 47 -2.88 -7.33 -8.34
N VAL A 48 -3.22 -6.32 -7.57
CA VAL A 48 -3.26 -4.93 -8.02
C VAL A 48 -2.30 -4.12 -7.15
N LYS A 49 -1.40 -3.41 -7.81
CA LYS A 49 -0.55 -2.39 -7.19
C LYS A 49 -1.27 -1.07 -7.31
N ASP A 50 -1.58 -0.48 -6.17
CA ASP A 50 -2.24 0.81 -6.10
C ASP A 50 -1.20 1.92 -6.06
N THR A 51 -1.44 2.97 -6.80
CA THR A 51 -0.60 4.16 -6.88
C THR A 51 0.72 3.91 -7.63
N GLY A 52 1.01 4.71 -8.64
CA GLY A 52 2.27 4.67 -9.36
C GLY A 52 3.44 5.26 -8.56
N ALA A 53 4.66 5.08 -9.07
CA ALA A 53 5.90 5.41 -8.36
C ALA A 53 5.99 6.88 -7.94
N ILE A 54 5.64 7.81 -8.83
CA ILE A 54 5.75 9.25 -8.57
C ILE A 54 4.74 9.68 -7.51
N GLU A 55 3.51 9.22 -7.61
CA GLU A 55 2.48 9.50 -6.61
C GLU A 55 2.84 8.88 -5.26
N ALA A 56 3.39 7.68 -5.22
CA ALA A 56 3.84 7.04 -3.99
C ALA A 56 4.94 7.84 -3.29
N ILE A 57 5.91 8.38 -4.05
CA ILE A 57 6.95 9.26 -3.54
C ILE A 57 6.34 10.55 -2.98
N ALA A 58 5.42 11.18 -3.72
CA ALA A 58 4.77 12.42 -3.30
C ALA A 58 3.94 12.23 -2.03
N VAL A 59 3.20 11.13 -1.91
CA VAL A 59 2.43 10.79 -0.70
C VAL A 59 3.38 10.64 0.50
N THR A 60 4.48 9.90 0.33
CA THR A 60 5.47 9.70 1.41
C THR A 60 6.12 11.02 1.83
N LEU A 61 6.44 11.88 0.86
CA LEU A 61 6.95 13.23 1.14
C LEU A 61 5.93 14.08 1.88
N ASN A 62 4.66 14.05 1.46
CA ASN A 62 3.58 14.76 2.13
C ASN A 62 3.38 14.28 3.58
N VAL A 63 3.46 12.97 3.82
CA VAL A 63 3.42 12.40 5.17
C VAL A 63 4.57 12.94 6.02
N TYR A 64 5.79 12.98 5.48
CA TYR A 64 6.94 13.54 6.17
C TYR A 64 6.74 15.03 6.52
N ILE A 65 6.27 15.83 5.57
CA ILE A 65 6.00 17.26 5.77
C ILE A 65 4.96 17.47 6.89
N VAL A 66 3.84 16.74 6.82
CA VAL A 66 2.78 16.85 7.82
C VAL A 66 3.26 16.45 9.20
N SER A 67 4.00 15.35 9.29
CA SER A 67 4.44 14.79 10.57
C SER A 67 5.56 15.59 11.25
N ASN A 68 6.43 16.26 10.46
CA ASN A 68 7.65 16.84 11.00
C ASN A 68 7.76 18.37 10.84
N LEU A 69 7.11 18.94 9.81
CA LEU A 69 7.31 20.34 9.47
C LEU A 69 6.09 21.23 9.73
N THR A 70 4.90 20.66 9.97
CA THR A 70 3.73 21.47 10.25
C THR A 70 3.66 21.86 11.72
N PRO A 71 3.36 23.13 12.04
CA PRO A 71 3.26 23.57 13.43
C PRO A 71 2.10 22.86 14.14
N PRO A 72 2.24 22.53 15.45
CA PRO A 72 1.21 21.84 16.22
C PRO A 72 -0.02 22.71 16.57
N ILE A 73 -0.03 23.97 16.09
CA ILE A 73 -1.11 24.92 16.35
C ILE A 73 -2.38 24.50 15.59
N ARG A 74 -3.48 24.28 16.32
CA ARG A 74 -4.77 23.90 15.75
C ARG A 74 -5.23 24.87 14.67
N GLY A 75 -5.50 24.39 13.47
CA GLY A 75 -5.94 25.17 12.30
C GLY A 75 -4.80 25.66 11.44
N VAL A 76 -3.79 26.30 11.99
CA VAL A 76 -2.64 26.84 11.23
C VAL A 76 -1.84 25.71 10.57
N GLY A 77 -1.55 24.65 11.30
CA GLY A 77 -0.86 23.47 10.77
C GLY A 77 -1.58 22.84 9.56
N ARG A 78 -2.91 22.77 9.60
CA ARG A 78 -3.72 22.26 8.48
C ARG A 78 -3.62 23.13 7.24
N ILE A 79 -3.68 24.45 7.41
CA ILE A 79 -3.58 25.40 6.30
C ILE A 79 -2.19 25.31 5.65
N VAL A 80 -1.14 25.27 6.46
CA VAL A 80 0.26 25.12 5.99
C VAL A 80 0.43 23.78 5.28
N ALA A 81 -0.06 22.70 5.86
CA ALA A 81 -0.02 21.37 5.24
C ALA A 81 -0.71 21.35 3.88
N LEU A 82 -1.93 21.89 3.79
CA LEU A 82 -2.68 21.95 2.53
C LEU A 82 -1.95 22.82 1.48
N ALA A 83 -1.44 23.96 1.88
CA ALA A 83 -0.73 24.88 0.96
C ALA A 83 0.53 24.26 0.35
N ILE A 84 1.21 23.39 1.10
CA ILE A 84 2.45 22.74 0.64
C ILE A 84 2.14 21.38 -0.02
N CYS A 85 1.36 20.53 0.60
CA CYS A 85 1.14 19.17 0.14
C CYS A 85 0.24 19.10 -1.11
N PHE A 86 -0.75 20.00 -1.23
CA PHE A 86 -1.67 19.98 -2.37
C PHE A 86 -0.96 20.20 -3.72
N PRO A 87 -0.12 21.24 -3.92
CA PRO A 87 0.59 21.40 -5.18
C PRO A 87 1.58 20.26 -5.46
N ILE A 88 2.22 19.69 -4.44
CA ILE A 88 3.11 18.53 -4.60
C ILE A 88 2.31 17.33 -5.14
N GLN A 89 1.15 17.04 -4.54
CA GLN A 89 0.31 15.91 -4.96
C GLN A 89 -0.28 16.14 -6.36
N LEU A 90 -0.74 17.34 -6.65
CA LEU A 90 -1.27 17.69 -7.98
C LEU A 90 -0.21 17.51 -9.07
N MET A 91 1.01 17.99 -8.82
CA MET A 91 2.14 17.83 -9.73
C MET A 91 2.47 16.32 -9.92
N ALA A 92 2.47 15.54 -8.87
CA ALA A 92 2.73 14.10 -8.93
C ALA A 92 1.70 13.37 -9.79
N ILE A 93 0.41 13.68 -9.66
CA ILE A 93 -0.67 13.09 -10.48
C ILE A 93 -0.46 13.42 -11.96
N ILE A 94 -0.08 14.65 -12.28
CA ILE A 94 0.19 15.06 -13.66
C ILE A 94 1.42 14.34 -14.20
N LEU A 95 2.52 14.32 -13.45
CA LEU A 95 3.76 13.67 -13.85
C LEU A 95 3.62 12.17 -14.00
N GLN A 96 2.83 11.51 -13.14
CA GLN A 96 2.56 10.06 -13.22
C GLN A 96 1.89 9.67 -14.55
N LYS A 97 1.10 10.58 -15.16
CA LYS A 97 0.46 10.32 -16.46
C LYS A 97 1.40 10.52 -17.65
N ILE A 98 2.45 11.30 -17.48
CA ILE A 98 3.38 11.69 -18.56
C ILE A 98 4.64 10.82 -18.54
N LEU A 99 5.13 10.48 -17.33
CA LEU A 99 6.39 9.76 -17.17
C LEU A 99 6.15 8.25 -17.14
N PRO A 100 7.11 7.46 -17.67
CA PRO A 100 7.01 6.01 -17.66
C PRO A 100 7.09 5.46 -16.23
N ASP A 101 6.27 4.46 -15.93
CA ASP A 101 6.29 3.73 -14.67
C ASP A 101 6.52 2.24 -14.93
N ASN A 102 7.48 1.66 -14.23
CA ASN A 102 7.82 0.24 -14.33
C ASN A 102 7.02 -0.64 -13.33
N GLY A 103 6.15 -0.03 -12.51
CA GLY A 103 5.33 -0.73 -11.53
C GLY A 103 6.09 -1.41 -10.39
N LYS A 104 7.38 -1.06 -10.17
CA LYS A 104 8.20 -1.66 -9.11
C LYS A 104 8.07 -0.95 -7.77
N LEU A 105 7.76 0.35 -7.80
CA LEU A 105 7.48 1.16 -6.62
C LEU A 105 5.99 1.50 -6.59
N TYR A 106 5.33 1.23 -5.49
CA TYR A 106 3.90 1.46 -5.28
C TYR A 106 3.62 1.68 -3.80
N LEU A 107 2.47 2.27 -3.47
CA LEU A 107 2.10 2.55 -2.09
C LEU A 107 1.49 1.32 -1.42
N ASN A 108 0.46 0.77 -2.03
CA ASN A 108 -0.27 -0.39 -1.51
C ASN A 108 -0.33 -1.53 -2.53
N LEU A 109 -0.52 -2.72 -2.00
CA LEU A 109 -0.75 -3.94 -2.76
C LEU A 109 -2.08 -4.55 -2.33
N VAL A 110 -2.97 -4.76 -3.28
CA VAL A 110 -4.23 -5.48 -3.05
C VAL A 110 -4.12 -6.85 -3.68
N VAL A 111 -4.33 -7.89 -2.88
CA VAL A 111 -4.26 -9.29 -3.31
C VAL A 111 -5.61 -9.93 -3.10
N ARG A 112 -6.13 -10.56 -4.15
CA ARG A 112 -7.27 -11.45 -4.10
C ARG A 112 -6.78 -12.88 -4.27
N ALA A 113 -7.11 -13.74 -3.31
CA ALA A 113 -6.72 -15.13 -3.29
C ALA A 113 -7.90 -16.02 -2.90
N LYS A 114 -7.84 -17.27 -3.33
CA LYS A 114 -8.83 -18.31 -3.02
C LYS A 114 -8.16 -19.44 -2.27
N LYS A 115 -8.83 -19.95 -1.23
CA LYS A 115 -8.36 -21.14 -0.51
C LYS A 115 -8.47 -22.35 -1.43
N ILE A 116 -7.35 -23.05 -1.64
CA ILE A 116 -7.36 -24.34 -2.32
C ILE A 116 -7.88 -25.36 -1.32
N ALA A 117 -8.90 -26.14 -1.70
CA ALA A 117 -9.32 -27.28 -0.89
C ALA A 117 -8.12 -28.22 -0.66
N PRO A 118 -7.90 -28.74 0.54
CA PRO A 118 -6.86 -29.74 0.73
C PRO A 118 -7.11 -30.90 -0.22
N TYR A 119 -6.07 -31.22 -1.02
CA TYR A 119 -6.10 -32.40 -1.88
C TYR A 119 -6.41 -33.61 -0.97
N SER A 120 -7.58 -34.17 -1.10
CA SER A 120 -7.91 -35.43 -0.39
C SER A 120 -6.96 -36.49 -0.94
N GLN A 121 -5.96 -36.86 -0.15
CA GLN A 121 -5.19 -38.06 -0.43
C GLN A 121 -6.16 -39.23 -0.38
N GLN A 122 -6.44 -39.79 -1.54
CA GLN A 122 -7.01 -41.14 -1.68
C GLN A 122 -5.89 -42.17 -1.54
#